data_13368d0b922dc0f883f1820ea0ec9ad8
#
_entry.id   13368d0b922dc0f883f1820ea0ec9ad8
#
_cell.length_a   1.000
_cell.length_b   1.000
_cell.length_c   1.000
_cell.angle_alpha   90.00
_cell.angle_beta   90.00
_cell.angle_gamma   90.00
#
_symmetry.space_group_name_H-M   'P 1'
#
loop_
_entity.id
_entity.type
_entity.pdbx_description
1 polymer ?
#
loop_
_entity_poly.entity_id
_entity_poly.type
_entity_poly.pdbx_seq_one_letter_code
_entity_poly.pdbx_strand_id
1 'polypeptide(L)'
;MALFSPGLYYIDGGGFHVEANGIVHMKKPCTPTAPFHCGVVIYNKPAAANDIVEIRSNAGQIGGVSYSQNLTVAGQTVACTGNCFQGPPETAPYFGVVFMNSRNTNFAQTHLMQGGGGLTIAGTLYFTNSFLPNKSDLAGSSAYQTVSLQGTPGSTTQIVGQILSDSLLLGGNSTIRMTLNPNAVLPIRKLALIR
;
A
#
# COMPACT_ATOMS: atom_id res chain seq x y z
N MET A 1 -13.76 11.97 5.97
CA MET A 1 -12.75 11.87 4.89
C MET A 1 -11.45 12.48 5.39
N ALA A 2 -10.33 11.80 5.18
CA ALA A 2 -8.98 12.29 5.46
C ALA A 2 -8.28 12.64 4.14
N LEU A 3 -7.61 13.81 4.11
CA LEU A 3 -6.80 14.26 2.98
C LEU A 3 -5.32 14.24 3.38
N PHE A 4 -4.56 13.33 2.79
CA PHE A 4 -3.12 13.25 3.04
C PHE A 4 -2.35 14.24 2.18
N SER A 5 -1.56 15.10 2.80
CA SER A 5 -0.58 15.93 2.10
C SER A 5 0.57 15.06 1.60
N PRO A 6 1.23 15.43 0.49
CA PRO A 6 2.41 14.70 0.03
C PRO A 6 3.48 14.60 1.11
N GLY A 7 4.09 13.42 1.23
CA GLY A 7 5.19 13.23 2.17
C GLY A 7 5.29 11.83 2.77
N LEU A 8 6.23 11.69 3.70
CA LEU A 8 6.45 10.49 4.49
C LEU A 8 5.71 10.60 5.83
N TYR A 9 4.87 9.64 6.10
CA TYR A 9 4.18 9.46 7.38
C TYR A 9 4.84 8.30 8.12
N TYR A 10 5.57 8.63 9.17
CA TYR A 10 6.23 7.65 10.02
C TYR A 10 5.34 7.32 11.21
N ILE A 11 4.97 6.05 11.33
CA ILE A 11 4.11 5.54 12.40
C ILE A 11 4.97 4.65 13.30
N ASP A 12 5.17 5.06 14.54
CA ASP A 12 5.94 4.34 15.55
C ASP A 12 4.99 3.67 16.54
N GLY A 13 4.65 2.42 16.26
CA GLY A 13 3.60 1.67 16.97
C GLY A 13 2.18 2.03 16.56
N GLY A 14 1.21 1.21 16.98
CA GLY A 14 -0.23 1.42 16.75
C GLY A 14 -0.75 1.09 15.34
N GLY A 15 0.13 0.92 14.34
CA GLY A 15 -0.28 0.60 12.98
C GLY A 15 -1.00 1.74 12.23
N PHE A 16 -1.45 1.45 11.01
CA PHE A 16 -2.24 2.35 10.18
C PHE A 16 -3.60 1.72 9.89
N HIS A 17 -4.67 2.30 10.40
CA HIS A 17 -6.01 1.75 10.29
C HIS A 17 -6.97 2.71 9.60
N VAL A 18 -7.71 2.19 8.61
CA VAL A 18 -8.85 2.86 7.98
C VAL A 18 -10.05 1.94 8.11
N GLU A 19 -11.02 2.32 8.93
CA GLU A 19 -12.16 1.48 9.29
C GLU A 19 -13.49 2.12 8.95
N ALA A 20 -14.53 1.32 9.01
CA ALA A 20 -15.94 1.70 8.85
C ALA A 20 -16.18 2.49 7.55
N ASN A 21 -16.60 3.74 7.67
CA ASN A 21 -16.87 4.64 6.54
C ASN A 21 -15.70 5.62 6.29
N GLY A 22 -14.49 5.28 6.75
CA GLY A 22 -13.30 6.08 6.53
C GLY A 22 -12.96 6.18 5.03
N ILE A 23 -12.76 7.38 4.53
CA ILE A 23 -12.26 7.65 3.19
C ILE A 23 -10.94 8.40 3.29
N VAL A 24 -9.95 7.89 2.57
CA VAL A 24 -8.62 8.50 2.48
C VAL A 24 -8.36 8.88 1.02
N HIS A 25 -8.02 10.15 0.80
CA HIS A 25 -7.60 10.69 -0.48
C HIS A 25 -6.25 11.40 -0.36
N MET A 26 -5.59 11.54 -1.49
CA MET A 26 -4.39 12.37 -1.59
C MET A 26 -4.79 13.82 -1.84
N LYS A 27 -4.30 14.75 -1.03
CA LYS A 27 -4.52 16.20 -1.23
C LYS A 27 -3.97 16.68 -2.58
N LYS A 28 -2.85 16.09 -3.00
CA LYS A 28 -2.23 16.33 -4.31
C LYS A 28 -1.84 14.98 -4.91
N PRO A 29 -2.70 14.35 -5.70
CA PRO A 29 -2.31 13.17 -6.47
C PRO A 29 -1.26 13.56 -7.51
N CYS A 30 -0.38 12.64 -7.85
CA CYS A 30 0.58 12.87 -8.91
C CYS A 30 -0.15 12.94 -10.26
N THR A 31 0.23 13.88 -11.07
CA THR A 31 -0.27 14.04 -12.44
C THR A 31 0.91 14.13 -13.40
N PRO A 32 0.73 13.83 -14.70
CA PRO A 32 1.81 13.95 -15.68
C PRO A 32 2.39 15.38 -15.75
N THR A 33 1.55 16.39 -15.47
CA THR A 33 1.92 17.81 -15.53
C THR A 33 2.48 18.35 -14.22
N ALA A 34 2.30 17.64 -13.11
CA ALA A 34 2.80 18.05 -11.78
C ALA A 34 3.39 16.82 -11.04
N PRO A 35 4.53 16.29 -11.51
CA PRO A 35 5.11 15.09 -10.93
C PRO A 35 5.86 15.34 -9.62
N PHE A 36 6.03 16.60 -9.22
CA PHE A 36 6.81 16.97 -8.03
C PHE A 36 5.90 17.24 -6.83
N HIS A 37 6.37 16.90 -5.64
CA HIS A 37 5.67 17.15 -4.38
C HIS A 37 4.25 16.55 -4.34
N CYS A 38 4.12 15.32 -4.79
CA CYS A 38 2.89 14.55 -4.79
C CYS A 38 3.12 13.14 -4.21
N GLY A 39 2.02 12.42 -3.95
CA GLY A 39 2.07 11.08 -3.40
C GLY A 39 2.42 11.02 -1.91
N VAL A 40 2.22 9.87 -1.32
CA VAL A 40 2.48 9.61 0.10
C VAL A 40 3.21 8.30 0.29
N VAL A 41 4.03 8.24 1.32
CA VAL A 41 4.62 7.03 1.86
C VAL A 41 4.14 6.87 3.29
N ILE A 42 3.59 5.72 3.61
CA ILE A 42 3.22 5.36 4.97
C ILE A 42 4.22 4.29 5.44
N TYR A 43 5.12 4.69 6.31
CA TYR A 43 6.12 3.82 6.92
C TYR A 43 5.62 3.37 8.29
N ASN A 44 5.32 2.10 8.42
CA ASN A 44 4.90 1.46 9.66
C ASN A 44 6.10 0.81 10.37
N LYS A 45 6.36 1.24 11.60
CA LYS A 45 7.32 0.60 12.51
C LYS A 45 6.54 -0.01 13.67
N PRO A 46 6.19 -1.28 13.59
CA PRO A 46 5.36 -1.91 14.61
C PRO A 46 6.14 -2.09 15.93
N ALA A 47 5.47 -1.82 17.03
CA ALA A 47 5.90 -2.14 18.39
C ALA A 47 5.25 -3.44 18.90
N ALA A 48 4.15 -3.88 18.27
CA ALA A 48 3.40 -5.08 18.60
C ALA A 48 2.88 -5.80 17.34
N ALA A 49 2.44 -7.04 17.49
CA ALA A 49 1.95 -7.85 16.38
C ALA A 49 0.69 -7.29 15.70
N ASN A 50 -0.11 -6.53 16.43
CA ASN A 50 -1.33 -5.91 15.93
C ASN A 50 -1.12 -4.50 15.32
N ASP A 51 0.11 -3.99 15.33
CA ASP A 51 0.44 -2.71 14.68
C ASP A 51 0.58 -2.90 13.16
N ILE A 52 -0.50 -3.26 12.52
CA ILE A 52 -0.57 -3.60 11.11
C ILE A 52 -1.03 -2.42 10.25
N VAL A 53 -0.87 -2.54 8.94
CA VAL A 53 -1.58 -1.69 7.98
C VAL A 53 -2.88 -2.38 7.65
N GLU A 54 -3.98 -1.72 7.95
CA GLU A 54 -5.32 -2.25 7.78
C GLU A 54 -6.25 -1.22 7.14
N ILE A 55 -6.84 -1.61 6.02
CA ILE A 55 -7.84 -0.82 5.31
C ILE A 55 -9.09 -1.69 5.17
N ARG A 56 -10.10 -1.40 5.99
CA ARG A 56 -11.42 -2.07 6.01
C ARG A 56 -12.53 -1.07 5.76
N SER A 57 -12.42 -0.31 4.70
CA SER A 57 -13.43 0.72 4.44
C SER A 57 -14.53 0.18 3.54
N ASN A 58 -15.78 0.42 3.95
CA ASN A 58 -16.97 0.17 3.16
C ASN A 58 -17.42 1.41 2.36
N ALA A 59 -16.67 2.51 2.44
CA ALA A 59 -17.12 3.79 1.94
C ALA A 59 -16.67 4.07 0.51
N GLY A 60 -17.57 3.89 -0.45
CA GLY A 60 -17.52 4.58 -1.74
C GLY A 60 -18.27 5.91 -1.73
N GLN A 61 -19.11 6.15 -0.72
CA GLN A 61 -19.98 7.32 -0.63
C GLN A 61 -20.14 7.78 0.82
N ILE A 62 -20.07 9.08 1.06
CA ILE A 62 -20.49 9.69 2.33
C ILE A 62 -21.61 10.66 2.01
N GLY A 63 -22.78 10.47 2.65
CA GLY A 63 -23.93 11.35 2.47
C GLY A 63 -24.47 11.38 1.04
N GLY A 64 -24.35 10.27 0.28
CA GLY A 64 -24.79 10.17 -1.12
C GLY A 64 -23.82 10.80 -2.13
N VAL A 65 -22.69 11.35 -1.70
CA VAL A 65 -21.66 11.91 -2.57
C VAL A 65 -20.59 10.86 -2.85
N SER A 66 -20.36 10.56 -4.13
CA SER A 66 -19.25 9.71 -4.58
C SER A 66 -17.97 10.54 -4.65
N TYR A 67 -16.94 10.07 -3.97
CA TYR A 67 -15.61 10.68 -4.04
C TYR A 67 -14.77 9.91 -5.06
N SER A 68 -14.22 10.64 -6.02
CA SER A 68 -13.35 10.08 -7.03
C SER A 68 -12.09 10.93 -7.19
N GLN A 69 -10.99 10.27 -7.50
CA GLN A 69 -9.69 10.88 -7.73
C GLN A 69 -8.97 10.14 -8.85
N ASN A 70 -8.23 10.86 -9.70
CA ASN A 70 -7.35 10.23 -10.67
C ASN A 70 -5.94 10.12 -10.10
N LEU A 71 -5.38 8.92 -10.12
CA LEU A 71 -4.02 8.62 -9.72
C LEU A 71 -3.18 8.36 -10.97
N THR A 72 -1.95 8.86 -11.02
CA THR A 72 -1.05 8.64 -12.15
C THR A 72 0.25 8.01 -11.67
N VAL A 73 0.56 6.82 -12.17
CA VAL A 73 1.80 6.09 -11.88
C VAL A 73 2.47 5.72 -13.19
N ALA A 74 3.71 6.16 -13.35
CA ALA A 74 4.52 5.90 -14.54
C ALA A 74 3.76 6.09 -15.86
N GLY A 75 3.06 7.20 -15.98
CA GLY A 75 2.32 7.59 -17.18
C GLY A 75 0.93 6.94 -17.33
N GLN A 76 0.54 6.02 -16.46
CA GLN A 76 -0.80 5.45 -16.45
C GLN A 76 -1.71 6.20 -15.48
N THR A 77 -2.87 6.61 -15.96
CA THR A 77 -3.90 7.23 -15.12
C THR A 77 -4.98 6.21 -14.79
N VAL A 78 -5.29 6.10 -13.50
CA VAL A 78 -6.28 5.18 -12.96
C VAL A 78 -7.30 5.98 -12.16
N ALA A 79 -8.56 5.83 -12.51
CA ALA A 79 -9.65 6.38 -11.70
C ALA A 79 -9.77 5.60 -10.40
N CYS A 80 -9.79 6.31 -9.30
CA CYS A 80 -10.00 5.76 -7.96
C CYS A 80 -11.30 6.28 -7.38
N THR A 81 -12.12 5.37 -6.88
CA THR A 81 -13.30 5.66 -6.08
C THR A 81 -13.11 5.02 -4.70
N GLY A 82 -13.51 5.71 -3.63
CA GLY A 82 -13.28 5.23 -2.28
C GLY A 82 -11.90 5.61 -1.73
N ASN A 83 -11.12 4.64 -1.28
CA ASN A 83 -9.79 4.88 -0.73
C ASN A 83 -8.72 4.93 -1.82
N CYS A 84 -8.00 6.03 -1.90
CA CYS A 84 -7.04 6.34 -2.95
C CYS A 84 -5.65 6.59 -2.37
N PHE A 85 -4.69 5.76 -2.74
CA PHE A 85 -3.30 5.91 -2.32
C PHE A 85 -2.37 5.90 -3.52
N GLN A 86 -1.39 6.78 -3.53
CA GLN A 86 -0.38 6.89 -4.58
C GLN A 86 0.99 7.13 -3.98
N GLY A 87 1.97 6.36 -4.43
CA GLY A 87 3.38 6.56 -4.07
C GLY A 87 3.99 7.79 -4.74
N PRO A 88 5.09 8.32 -4.18
CA PRO A 88 5.78 9.48 -4.74
C PRO A 88 6.42 9.16 -6.10
N PRO A 89 6.71 10.19 -6.91
CA PRO A 89 7.30 10.05 -8.24
C PRO A 89 8.77 9.64 -8.20
N GLU A 90 9.33 9.33 -9.39
CA GLU A 90 10.71 8.83 -9.56
C GLU A 90 11.80 9.68 -8.93
N THR A 91 11.58 10.98 -8.82
CA THR A 91 12.56 11.93 -8.29
C THR A 91 12.58 12.01 -6.77
N ALA A 92 11.64 11.37 -6.10
CA ALA A 92 11.54 11.41 -4.65
C ALA A 92 12.24 10.21 -3.99
N PRO A 93 12.74 10.36 -2.76
CA PRO A 93 13.06 9.21 -1.92
C PRO A 93 11.84 8.29 -1.79
N TYR A 94 12.07 6.97 -1.76
CA TYR A 94 11.00 5.96 -1.72
C TYR A 94 10.10 5.96 -2.96
N PHE A 95 10.67 6.22 -4.13
CA PHE A 95 9.96 6.20 -5.41
C PHE A 95 8.97 5.04 -5.52
N GLY A 96 7.73 5.38 -5.81
CA GLY A 96 6.66 4.42 -6.06
C GLY A 96 6.17 3.63 -4.83
N VAL A 97 6.79 3.76 -3.67
CA VAL A 97 6.33 3.07 -2.44
C VAL A 97 5.14 3.80 -1.85
N VAL A 98 4.07 3.09 -1.54
CA VAL A 98 2.90 3.62 -0.83
C VAL A 98 2.93 3.20 0.63
N PHE A 99 3.03 1.90 0.86
CA PHE A 99 3.12 1.34 2.19
C PHE A 99 4.42 0.58 2.37
N MET A 100 5.08 0.82 3.48
CA MET A 100 6.31 0.14 3.85
C MET A 100 6.26 -0.26 5.32
N ASN A 101 6.55 -1.53 5.61
CA ASN A 101 6.74 -2.00 6.97
C ASN A 101 8.22 -2.07 7.32
N SER A 102 8.55 -1.86 8.59
CA SER A 102 9.92 -2.03 9.08
C SER A 102 10.37 -3.49 8.88
N ARG A 103 11.59 -3.67 8.38
CA ARG A 103 12.19 -4.99 8.14
C ARG A 103 12.65 -5.72 9.40
N ASN A 104 12.76 -5.01 10.51
CA ASN A 104 13.29 -5.54 11.77
C ASN A 104 12.17 -5.87 12.75
N THR A 105 11.06 -6.39 12.26
CA THR A 105 9.99 -6.82 13.14
C THR A 105 10.22 -8.27 13.59
N ASN A 106 9.97 -8.52 14.86
CA ASN A 106 9.96 -9.87 15.42
C ASN A 106 8.55 -10.48 15.44
N PHE A 107 7.60 -9.82 14.77
CA PHE A 107 6.20 -10.21 14.79
C PHE A 107 5.77 -10.74 13.43
N ALA A 108 5.03 -11.86 13.45
CA ALA A 108 4.21 -12.23 12.30
C ALA A 108 3.04 -11.25 12.20
N GLN A 109 2.84 -10.66 11.03
CA GLN A 109 1.78 -9.68 10.81
C GLN A 109 1.00 -10.02 9.55
N THR A 110 -0.30 -9.79 9.59
CA THR A 110 -1.15 -9.86 8.40
C THR A 110 -1.72 -8.47 8.14
N HIS A 111 -1.17 -7.80 7.14
CA HIS A 111 -1.67 -6.51 6.68
C HIS A 111 -2.89 -6.74 5.81
N LEU A 112 -3.97 -6.03 6.08
CA LEU A 112 -5.25 -6.25 5.43
C LEU A 112 -5.62 -5.09 4.51
N MET A 113 -5.86 -5.41 3.24
CA MET A 113 -6.33 -4.48 2.22
C MET A 113 -7.70 -4.95 1.74
N GLN A 114 -8.75 -4.41 2.35
CA GLN A 114 -10.15 -4.76 2.03
C GLN A 114 -10.89 -3.54 1.48
N GLY A 115 -11.33 -3.63 0.24
CA GLY A 115 -12.08 -2.56 -0.42
C GLY A 115 -13.58 -2.82 -0.45
N GLY A 116 -14.33 -2.43 0.59
CA GLY A 116 -15.80 -2.50 0.59
C GLY A 116 -16.45 -1.44 -0.30
N GLY A 117 -15.84 -0.26 -0.39
CA GLY A 117 -16.30 0.89 -1.19
C GLY A 117 -15.37 1.28 -2.34
N GLY A 118 -14.44 0.42 -2.68
CA GLY A 118 -13.36 0.68 -3.63
C GLY A 118 -12.05 1.04 -2.93
N LEU A 119 -10.97 0.42 -3.40
CA LEU A 119 -9.61 0.69 -2.95
C LEU A 119 -8.70 0.71 -4.16
N THR A 120 -8.01 1.80 -4.38
CA THR A 120 -6.99 1.88 -5.42
C THR A 120 -5.65 2.27 -4.80
N ILE A 121 -4.66 1.43 -5.03
CA ILE A 121 -3.28 1.68 -4.61
C ILE A 121 -2.42 1.77 -5.87
N ALA A 122 -1.85 2.95 -6.10
CA ALA A 122 -0.97 3.24 -7.21
C ALA A 122 0.47 3.31 -6.73
N GLY A 123 1.17 2.17 -6.74
CA GLY A 123 2.55 2.04 -6.27
C GLY A 123 2.84 0.69 -5.60
N THR A 124 3.88 0.67 -4.79
CA THR A 124 4.41 -0.55 -4.17
C THR A 124 3.92 -0.73 -2.74
N LEU A 125 3.46 -1.93 -2.44
CA LEU A 125 3.28 -2.46 -1.10
C LEU A 125 4.55 -3.21 -0.70
N TYR A 126 5.25 -2.74 0.33
CA TYR A 126 6.51 -3.32 0.77
C TYR A 126 6.38 -3.87 2.20
N PHE A 127 6.06 -5.15 2.30
CA PHE A 127 5.84 -5.88 3.55
C PHE A 127 6.65 -7.16 3.56
N THR A 128 7.96 -7.06 3.75
CA THR A 128 8.81 -8.24 3.77
C THR A 128 9.94 -8.11 4.79
N ASN A 129 10.20 -9.22 5.45
CA ASN A 129 11.36 -9.43 6.30
C ASN A 129 12.43 -10.30 5.61
N SER A 130 12.15 -10.84 4.42
CA SER A 130 12.96 -11.89 3.76
C SER A 130 14.35 -11.45 3.32
N PHE A 131 14.63 -10.14 3.26
CA PHE A 131 15.91 -9.62 2.80
C PHE A 131 16.95 -9.43 3.91
N LEU A 132 16.71 -9.90 5.13
CA LEU A 132 17.70 -9.86 6.18
C LEU A 132 18.70 -11.01 5.99
N PRO A 133 20.03 -10.72 5.93
CA PRO A 133 21.04 -11.71 5.55
C PRO A 133 21.16 -12.91 6.51
N ASN A 134 20.55 -12.84 7.68
CA ASN A 134 20.59 -13.91 8.69
C ASN A 134 19.28 -14.68 8.85
N LYS A 135 18.32 -14.51 7.94
CA LYS A 135 17.04 -15.24 7.97
C LYS A 135 17.03 -16.45 7.03
N SER A 136 18.11 -17.24 7.06
CA SER A 136 18.11 -18.61 6.49
C SER A 136 17.02 -19.50 7.08
N ASP A 137 16.40 -19.08 8.18
CA ASP A 137 15.48 -19.88 8.99
C ASP A 137 14.04 -19.35 8.96
N LEU A 138 13.62 -18.69 7.88
CA LEU A 138 12.22 -18.25 7.72
C LEU A 138 11.22 -19.40 7.81
N ALA A 139 11.64 -20.63 7.50
CA ALA A 139 10.82 -21.83 7.67
C ALA A 139 10.40 -22.13 9.13
N GLY A 140 10.99 -21.46 10.10
CA GLY A 140 10.65 -21.55 11.52
C GLY A 140 10.44 -20.21 12.21
N SER A 141 10.61 -19.08 11.48
CA SER A 141 10.49 -17.76 12.12
C SER A 141 9.04 -17.33 12.20
N SER A 142 8.60 -16.91 13.38
CA SER A 142 7.29 -16.34 13.66
C SER A 142 7.10 -14.91 13.10
N ALA A 143 7.93 -14.46 12.16
CA ALA A 143 7.99 -13.04 11.75
C ALA A 143 7.61 -12.80 10.27
N TYR A 144 6.76 -13.66 9.69
CA TYR A 144 6.27 -13.48 8.33
C TYR A 144 5.41 -12.23 8.20
N GLN A 145 5.62 -11.51 7.10
CA GLN A 145 4.79 -10.39 6.70
C GLN A 145 3.86 -10.84 5.58
N THR A 146 2.59 -10.98 5.89
CA THR A 146 1.55 -11.39 4.96
C THR A 146 0.76 -10.17 4.49
N VAL A 147 0.53 -10.05 3.19
CA VAL A 147 -0.46 -9.14 2.62
C VAL A 147 -1.72 -9.93 2.32
N SER A 148 -2.83 -9.54 2.94
CA SER A 148 -4.15 -10.12 2.68
C SER A 148 -4.97 -9.13 1.86
N LEU A 149 -5.28 -9.52 0.62
CA LEU A 149 -6.18 -8.77 -0.25
C LEU A 149 -7.54 -9.43 -0.19
N GLN A 150 -8.51 -8.69 0.29
CA GLN A 150 -9.89 -9.16 0.40
C GLN A 150 -10.82 -8.20 -0.31
N GLY A 151 -11.88 -8.73 -0.85
CA GLY A 151 -12.87 -7.91 -1.49
C GLY A 151 -14.28 -8.26 -1.07
N THR A 152 -15.14 -7.26 -1.08
CA THR A 152 -16.58 -7.38 -0.82
C THR A 152 -17.33 -7.44 -2.16
N PRO A 153 -18.44 -8.18 -2.28
CA PRO A 153 -19.23 -8.19 -3.50
C PRO A 153 -19.61 -6.77 -3.95
N GLY A 154 -19.45 -6.49 -5.25
CA GLY A 154 -19.76 -5.19 -5.83
C GLY A 154 -18.70 -4.09 -5.67
N SER A 155 -17.58 -4.41 -5.01
CA SER A 155 -16.44 -3.49 -4.90
C SER A 155 -15.23 -3.99 -5.69
N THR A 156 -14.29 -3.07 -5.97
CA THR A 156 -13.04 -3.39 -6.67
C THR A 156 -11.86 -2.96 -5.81
N THR A 157 -10.96 -3.91 -5.54
CA THR A 157 -9.62 -3.61 -5.04
C THR A 157 -8.67 -3.60 -6.23
N GLN A 158 -8.08 -2.44 -6.52
CA GLN A 158 -7.17 -2.28 -7.64
C GLN A 158 -5.78 -1.87 -7.14
N ILE A 159 -4.78 -2.64 -7.57
CA ILE A 159 -3.37 -2.33 -7.31
C ILE A 159 -2.67 -2.14 -8.65
N VAL A 160 -2.14 -0.95 -8.86
CA VAL A 160 -1.32 -0.59 -10.01
C VAL A 160 0.11 -0.40 -9.54
N GLY A 161 0.92 -1.44 -9.67
CA GLY A 161 2.28 -1.44 -9.14
C GLY A 161 2.75 -2.85 -8.79
N GLN A 162 3.35 -2.99 -7.61
CA GLN A 162 3.87 -4.29 -7.17
C GLN A 162 3.60 -4.55 -5.69
N ILE A 163 3.62 -5.82 -5.31
CA ILE A 163 3.55 -6.28 -3.93
C ILE A 163 4.83 -7.06 -3.65
N LEU A 164 5.54 -6.65 -2.61
CA LEU A 164 6.69 -7.35 -2.04
C LEU A 164 6.30 -7.77 -0.63
N SER A 165 6.05 -9.05 -0.44
CA SER A 165 5.63 -9.63 0.84
C SER A 165 6.23 -11.02 1.01
N ASP A 166 6.33 -11.48 2.24
CA ASP A 166 6.78 -12.85 2.51
C ASP A 166 5.69 -13.86 2.14
N SER A 167 4.42 -13.44 2.22
CA SER A 167 3.26 -14.25 1.82
C SER A 167 2.12 -13.36 1.30
N LEU A 168 1.31 -13.90 0.40
CA LEU A 168 0.15 -13.23 -0.16
C LEU A 168 -1.09 -14.11 0.03
N LEU A 169 -2.12 -13.55 0.65
CA LEU A 169 -3.42 -14.18 0.82
C LEU A 169 -4.47 -13.45 0.00
N LEU A 170 -5.15 -14.16 -0.88
CA LEU A 170 -6.25 -13.63 -1.68
C LEU A 170 -7.56 -14.24 -1.20
N GLY A 171 -8.55 -13.42 -0.90
CA GLY A 171 -9.83 -13.88 -0.40
C GLY A 171 -10.99 -12.93 -0.72
N GLY A 172 -12.21 -13.37 -0.38
CA GLY A 172 -13.43 -12.61 -0.59
C GLY A 172 -14.07 -12.84 -1.97
N ASN A 173 -15.21 -12.19 -2.19
CA ASN A 173 -16.06 -12.38 -3.38
C ASN A 173 -16.03 -11.17 -4.32
N SER A 174 -14.98 -10.36 -4.31
CA SER A 174 -14.83 -9.20 -5.18
C SER A 174 -13.80 -9.41 -6.25
N THR A 175 -13.75 -8.45 -7.17
CA THR A 175 -12.70 -8.37 -8.17
C THR A 175 -11.44 -7.75 -7.56
N ILE A 176 -10.37 -8.53 -7.49
CA ILE A 176 -9.02 -8.02 -7.21
C ILE A 176 -8.33 -7.85 -8.56
N ARG A 177 -8.00 -6.61 -8.90
CA ARG A 177 -7.31 -6.28 -10.14
C ARG A 177 -5.89 -5.83 -9.82
N MET A 178 -4.92 -6.58 -10.32
CA MET A 178 -3.51 -6.19 -10.26
C MET A 178 -3.04 -5.84 -11.67
N THR A 179 -2.48 -4.65 -11.81
CA THR A 179 -1.86 -4.21 -13.06
C THR A 179 -0.38 -3.96 -12.79
N LEU A 180 0.47 -4.81 -13.30
CA LEU A 180 1.91 -4.60 -13.25
C LEU A 180 2.26 -3.47 -14.24
N ASN A 181 2.79 -2.38 -13.71
CA ASN A 181 3.40 -1.35 -14.53
C ASN A 181 4.93 -1.53 -14.47
N PRO A 182 5.58 -2.02 -15.55
CA PRO A 182 7.01 -2.26 -15.54
C PRO A 182 7.85 -0.99 -15.31
N ASN A 183 7.29 0.19 -15.61
CA ASN A 183 7.94 1.47 -15.36
C ASN A 183 7.74 1.99 -13.93
N ALA A 184 6.80 1.42 -13.18
CA ALA A 184 6.55 1.73 -11.77
C ALA A 184 7.15 0.68 -10.83
N VAL A 185 7.79 -0.33 -11.37
CA VAL A 185 8.53 -1.32 -10.58
C VAL A 185 9.70 -0.60 -9.93
N LEU A 186 9.78 -0.65 -8.60
CA LEU A 186 11.03 -0.32 -7.91
C LEU A 186 12.15 -1.05 -8.65
N PRO A 187 13.10 -0.35 -9.29
CA PRO A 187 14.24 -1.03 -9.81
C PRO A 187 14.89 -1.69 -8.60
N ILE A 188 14.73 -3.01 -8.48
CA ILE A 188 15.57 -3.80 -7.57
C ILE A 188 16.95 -3.62 -8.16
N ARG A 189 17.60 -2.52 -7.81
CA ARG A 189 19.03 -2.36 -8.07
C ARG A 189 19.62 -3.61 -7.45
N LYS A 190 20.22 -4.44 -8.30
CA LYS A 190 20.96 -5.63 -7.87
C LYS A 190 21.61 -5.28 -6.56
N LEU A 191 21.14 -5.86 -5.47
CA LEU A 191 21.89 -5.88 -4.25
C LEU A 191 23.18 -6.57 -4.65
N ALA A 192 24.20 -5.77 -4.96
CA ALA A 192 25.54 -6.28 -5.10
C ALA A 192 25.80 -6.94 -3.74
N LEU A 193 25.95 -8.25 -3.75
CA LEU A 193 26.55 -8.98 -2.65
C LEU A 193 27.94 -8.38 -2.48
N ILE A 194 28.02 -7.40 -1.60
CA ILE A 194 29.30 -6.97 -1.06
C ILE A 194 29.66 -8.08 -0.06
N ARG A 195 30.53 -8.95 -0.48
CA ARG A 195 31.23 -9.89 0.42
C ARG A 195 32.07 -9.11 1.40
#